data_e48c7fc5576b20484c0dfb93bb91acd2
#
_entry.id   e48c7fc5576b20484c0dfb93bb91acd2
#
_cell.length_a   1.000
_cell.length_b   1.000
_cell.length_c   1.000
_cell.angle_alpha   90.00
_cell.angle_beta   90.00
_cell.angle_gamma   90.00
#
_symmetry.space_group_name_H-M   'P 1'
#
loop_
_entity.id
_entity.type
_entity.pdbx_description
1 polymer ?
#
loop_
_entity_poly.entity_id
_entity_poly.type
_entity_poly.pdbx_seq_one_letter_code
_entity_poly.pdbx_strand_id
1 'polypeptide(L)'
;MASRPDGDVWNIVDNDKDSQHYGRNFKFDFSYISSEEIKDVVKDYVWQNYRVGNKSLSSLYNEVKACFFQFIRFADTRNITSLKGLTNTDVDHFISYLHTTISERTKKPFGTGGQRVILNTLKSIIRWCQLHRPNDVPVTEIFTGNEYIGVNRKLKIDFIPDDVVAQINEALKTEENPYLKYGIIILQSTGMRIGD
;
A
#
# COMPACT_ATOMS: atom_id res chain seq x y z
N MET A 1 22.56 -4.49 -17.23
CA MET A 1 21.36 -4.24 -16.41
C MET A 1 21.61 -4.82 -15.03
N ALA A 2 21.24 -4.13 -13.95
CA ALA A 2 21.43 -4.67 -12.60
C ALA A 2 20.59 -5.94 -12.42
N SER A 3 21.22 -6.99 -11.88
CA SER A 3 20.55 -8.24 -11.51
C SER A 3 19.71 -8.03 -10.25
N ARG A 4 18.69 -8.88 -10.05
CA ARG A 4 17.92 -8.94 -8.81
C ARG A 4 18.90 -9.23 -7.64
N PRO A 5 18.80 -8.52 -6.50
CA PRO A 5 19.66 -8.82 -5.36
C PRO A 5 19.44 -10.25 -4.85
N ASP A 6 20.51 -10.85 -4.35
CA ASP A 6 20.47 -12.18 -3.73
C ASP A 6 20.00 -12.09 -2.27
N GLY A 7 19.61 -13.25 -1.72
CA GLY A 7 19.19 -13.39 -0.32
C GLY A 7 17.79 -12.85 -0.04
N ASP A 8 17.39 -12.94 1.22
CA ASP A 8 16.02 -12.60 1.68
C ASP A 8 15.89 -11.18 2.20
N VAL A 9 17.00 -10.48 2.38
CA VAL A 9 17.02 -9.10 2.89
C VAL A 9 17.69 -8.20 1.87
N TRP A 10 16.93 -7.22 1.34
CA TRP A 10 17.43 -6.24 0.39
C TRP A 10 17.45 -4.85 1.01
N ASN A 11 18.54 -4.13 0.79
CA ASN A 11 18.66 -2.72 1.15
C ASN A 11 18.75 -1.91 -0.14
N ILE A 12 17.70 -1.17 -0.44
CA ILE A 12 17.60 -0.38 -1.67
C ILE A 12 17.48 1.09 -1.30
N VAL A 13 18.43 1.90 -1.76
CA VAL A 13 18.42 3.35 -1.54
C VAL A 13 17.59 4.00 -2.65
N ASP A 14 16.72 4.91 -2.28
CA ASP A 14 15.96 5.73 -3.22
C ASP A 14 16.90 6.79 -3.83
N ASN A 15 17.25 6.59 -5.08
CA ASN A 15 18.15 7.47 -5.83
C ASN A 15 17.39 8.43 -6.77
N ASP A 16 16.07 8.43 -6.74
CA ASP A 16 15.24 9.35 -7.50
C ASP A 16 15.24 10.73 -6.81
N LYS A 17 15.88 11.72 -7.45
CA LYS A 17 16.03 13.08 -6.91
C LYS A 17 14.69 13.82 -6.76
N ASP A 18 13.69 13.42 -7.52
CA ASP A 18 12.34 13.98 -7.48
C ASP A 18 11.45 13.30 -6.44
N SER A 19 11.95 12.21 -5.82
CA SER A 19 11.25 11.50 -4.77
C SER A 19 11.32 12.23 -3.43
N GLN A 20 10.18 12.28 -2.71
CA GLN A 20 10.13 12.75 -1.31
C GLN A 20 11.01 11.89 -0.37
N HIS A 21 11.47 10.75 -0.83
CA HIS A 21 12.27 9.79 -0.07
C HIS A 21 13.71 9.68 -0.60
N TYR A 22 14.18 10.65 -1.38
CA TYR A 22 15.54 10.67 -1.92
C TYR A 22 16.57 10.40 -0.83
N GLY A 23 17.50 9.49 -1.08
CA GLY A 23 18.55 9.07 -0.14
C GLY A 23 18.10 8.12 0.98
N ARG A 24 16.79 7.83 1.10
CA ARG A 24 16.28 6.90 2.11
C ARG A 24 16.58 5.46 1.72
N ASN A 25 17.07 4.67 2.68
CA ASN A 25 17.23 3.23 2.52
C ASN A 25 15.94 2.48 2.89
N PHE A 26 15.45 1.64 1.98
CA PHE A 26 14.31 0.76 2.18
C PHE A 26 14.82 -0.68 2.38
N LYS A 27 14.61 -1.22 3.58
CA LYS A 27 14.96 -2.60 3.93
C LYS A 27 13.77 -3.52 3.65
N PHE A 28 13.80 -4.23 2.53
CA PHE A 28 12.85 -5.29 2.23
C PHE A 28 13.35 -6.58 2.91
N ASP A 29 12.52 -7.16 3.74
CA ASP A 29 12.80 -8.42 4.43
C ASP A 29 11.73 -9.43 4.02
N PHE A 30 12.12 -10.44 3.26
CA PHE A 30 11.24 -11.49 2.75
C PHE A 30 11.33 -12.78 3.58
N SER A 31 12.12 -12.81 4.66
CA SER A 31 12.35 -14.00 5.47
C SER A 31 11.08 -14.53 6.18
N TYR A 32 10.06 -13.65 6.33
CA TYR A 32 8.77 -14.04 6.90
C TYR A 32 7.91 -14.89 5.95
N ILE A 33 8.29 -15.00 4.68
CA ILE A 33 7.58 -15.81 3.69
C ILE A 33 8.17 -17.23 3.75
N SER A 34 7.39 -18.16 4.30
CA SER A 34 7.80 -19.54 4.50
C SER A 34 7.92 -20.33 3.19
N SER A 35 7.04 -20.05 2.22
CA SER A 35 7.08 -20.69 0.90
C SER A 35 8.11 -20.06 -0.02
N GLU A 36 9.08 -20.83 -0.49
CA GLU A 36 10.09 -20.36 -1.46
C GLU A 36 9.46 -19.97 -2.80
N GLU A 37 8.39 -20.67 -3.25
CA GLU A 37 7.68 -20.31 -4.48
C GLU A 37 7.05 -18.93 -4.38
N ILE A 38 6.30 -18.67 -3.30
CA ILE A 38 5.67 -17.36 -3.08
C ILE A 38 6.73 -16.27 -2.89
N LYS A 39 7.79 -16.58 -2.15
CA LYS A 39 8.91 -15.66 -1.89
C LYS A 39 9.57 -15.21 -3.20
N ASP A 40 9.86 -16.15 -4.09
CA ASP A 40 10.49 -15.86 -5.37
C ASP A 40 9.59 -14.99 -6.26
N VAL A 41 8.30 -15.29 -6.29
CA VAL A 41 7.30 -14.48 -7.02
C VAL A 41 7.29 -13.04 -6.49
N VAL A 42 7.24 -12.86 -5.17
CA VAL A 42 7.16 -11.51 -4.56
C VAL A 42 8.44 -10.73 -4.76
N LYS A 43 9.59 -11.38 -4.68
CA LYS A 43 10.89 -10.77 -5.00
C LYS A 43 10.95 -10.28 -6.45
N ASP A 44 10.49 -11.09 -7.39
CA ASP A 44 10.43 -10.70 -8.80
C ASP A 44 9.46 -9.53 -9.01
N TYR A 45 8.29 -9.59 -8.39
CA TYR A 45 7.33 -8.48 -8.46
C TYR A 45 7.93 -7.17 -7.98
N VAL A 46 8.59 -7.17 -6.82
CA VAL A 46 9.23 -5.97 -6.26
C VAL A 46 10.33 -5.47 -7.19
N TRP A 47 11.24 -6.36 -7.60
CA TRP A 47 12.38 -6.00 -8.40
C TRP A 47 12.01 -5.44 -9.77
N GLN A 48 11.09 -6.11 -10.47
CA GLN A 48 10.66 -5.67 -11.79
C GLN A 48 9.93 -4.32 -11.75
N ASN A 49 8.98 -4.15 -10.81
CA ASN A 49 8.26 -2.88 -10.70
C ASN A 49 9.15 -1.71 -10.28
N TYR A 50 10.14 -1.96 -9.42
CA TYR A 50 11.16 -0.97 -9.07
C TYR A 50 12.00 -0.59 -10.29
N ARG A 51 12.54 -1.60 -10.99
CA ARG A 51 13.47 -1.40 -12.09
C ARG A 51 12.87 -0.65 -13.28
N VAL A 52 11.60 -0.88 -13.59
CA VAL A 52 10.92 -0.20 -14.71
C VAL A 52 10.24 1.12 -14.28
N GLY A 53 10.35 1.50 -13.00
CA GLY A 53 9.76 2.73 -12.50
C GLY A 53 8.24 2.74 -12.40
N ASN A 54 7.58 1.56 -12.45
CA ASN A 54 6.13 1.47 -12.36
C ASN A 54 5.59 1.85 -10.97
N LYS A 55 6.39 1.64 -9.93
CA LYS A 55 6.03 1.93 -8.54
C LYS A 55 7.21 2.52 -7.79
N SER A 56 6.92 3.49 -6.91
CA SER A 56 7.93 4.02 -5.99
C SER A 56 8.38 2.96 -4.98
N LEU A 57 9.63 3.06 -4.49
CA LEU A 57 10.14 2.18 -3.44
C LEU A 57 9.28 2.21 -2.18
N SER A 58 8.76 3.37 -1.81
CA SER A 58 7.90 3.52 -0.65
C SER A 58 6.58 2.76 -0.81
N SER A 59 5.97 2.77 -2.01
CA SER A 59 4.78 2.00 -2.32
C SER A 59 5.04 0.50 -2.25
N LEU A 60 6.09 0.02 -2.92
CA LEU A 60 6.49 -1.39 -2.91
C LEU A 60 6.80 -1.88 -1.49
N TYR A 61 7.50 -1.06 -0.71
CA TYR A 61 7.82 -1.36 0.67
C TYR A 61 6.56 -1.57 1.54
N ASN A 62 5.59 -0.66 1.39
CA ASN A 62 4.32 -0.78 2.12
C ASN A 62 3.49 -1.97 1.66
N GLU A 63 3.47 -2.26 0.35
CA GLU A 63 2.80 -3.44 -0.20
C GLU A 63 3.34 -4.73 0.41
N VAL A 64 4.66 -4.89 0.47
CA VAL A 64 5.28 -6.12 1.00
C VAL A 64 5.15 -6.18 2.51
N LYS A 65 5.56 -5.13 3.23
CA LYS A 65 5.69 -5.15 4.69
C LYS A 65 4.36 -5.11 5.43
N ALA A 66 3.39 -4.35 4.91
CA ALA A 66 2.14 -4.12 5.63
C ALA A 66 0.97 -4.92 5.06
N CYS A 67 0.89 -5.01 3.73
CA CYS A 67 -0.28 -5.59 3.08
C CYS A 67 -0.08 -7.07 2.77
N PHE A 68 0.96 -7.41 2.04
CA PHE A 68 1.21 -8.80 1.65
C PHE A 68 1.55 -9.69 2.86
N PHE A 69 2.15 -9.13 3.89
CA PHE A 69 2.36 -9.80 5.18
C PHE A 69 1.06 -10.38 5.75
N GLN A 70 -0.08 -9.70 5.61
CA GLN A 70 -1.36 -10.22 6.08
C GLN A 70 -1.82 -11.44 5.27
N PHE A 71 -1.55 -11.45 3.97
CA PHE A 71 -1.83 -12.62 3.13
C PHE A 71 -0.95 -13.81 3.52
N ILE A 72 0.35 -13.59 3.79
CA ILE A 72 1.24 -14.68 4.23
C ILE A 72 0.78 -15.29 5.55
N ARG A 73 0.40 -14.47 6.53
CA ARG A 73 -0.16 -14.98 7.79
C ARG A 73 -1.42 -15.84 7.56
N PHE A 74 -2.29 -15.42 6.67
CA PHE A 74 -3.45 -16.22 6.27
C PHE A 74 -3.03 -17.50 5.56
N ALA A 75 -2.12 -17.41 4.59
CA ALA A 75 -1.61 -18.55 3.83
C ALA A 75 -1.00 -19.62 4.73
N ASP A 76 -0.20 -19.21 5.73
CA ASP A 76 0.40 -20.13 6.72
C ASP A 76 -0.69 -20.86 7.52
N THR A 77 -1.77 -20.19 7.92
CA THR A 77 -2.89 -20.87 8.65
C THR A 77 -3.64 -21.86 7.80
N ARG A 78 -3.56 -21.76 6.49
CA ARG A 78 -4.26 -22.62 5.51
C ARG A 78 -3.34 -23.59 4.77
N ASN A 79 -2.05 -23.60 5.10
CA ASN A 79 -1.00 -24.35 4.39
C ASN A 79 -0.97 -24.05 2.87
N ILE A 80 -1.19 -22.80 2.48
CA ILE A 80 -1.08 -22.35 1.09
C ILE A 80 0.40 -22.09 0.80
N THR A 81 1.02 -22.97 0.04
CA THR A 81 2.44 -22.92 -0.30
C THR A 81 2.71 -22.42 -1.71
N SER A 82 1.68 -22.24 -2.54
CA SER A 82 1.78 -21.73 -3.91
C SER A 82 0.61 -20.82 -4.24
N LEU A 83 0.86 -19.75 -5.01
CA LEU A 83 -0.22 -18.89 -5.49
C LEU A 83 -1.03 -19.56 -6.61
N LYS A 84 -0.47 -20.54 -7.31
CA LYS A 84 -1.08 -21.21 -8.48
C LYS A 84 -2.43 -21.85 -8.18
N GLY A 85 -2.59 -22.41 -6.99
CA GLY A 85 -3.80 -23.09 -6.57
C GLY A 85 -4.89 -22.20 -5.97
N LEU A 86 -4.68 -20.89 -5.91
CA LEU A 86 -5.66 -19.98 -5.33
C LEU A 86 -6.97 -19.96 -6.14
N THR A 87 -8.08 -19.92 -5.40
CA THR A 87 -9.44 -19.90 -5.94
C THR A 87 -10.22 -18.68 -5.43
N ASN A 88 -11.39 -18.41 -6.01
CA ASN A 88 -12.32 -17.40 -5.47
C ASN A 88 -12.69 -17.69 -4.01
N THR A 89 -12.86 -18.97 -3.65
CA THR A 89 -13.16 -19.39 -2.27
C THR A 89 -12.04 -18.99 -1.31
N ASP A 90 -10.77 -19.07 -1.73
CA ASP A 90 -9.64 -18.63 -0.90
C ASP A 90 -9.64 -17.12 -0.72
N VAL A 91 -10.03 -16.37 -1.75
CA VAL A 91 -10.22 -14.90 -1.64
C VAL A 91 -11.32 -14.57 -0.64
N ASP A 92 -12.47 -15.26 -0.67
CA ASP A 92 -13.57 -15.06 0.28
C ASP A 92 -13.14 -15.39 1.72
N HIS A 93 -12.39 -16.47 1.90
CA HIS A 93 -11.81 -16.81 3.20
C HIS A 93 -10.80 -15.77 3.68
N PHE A 94 -9.98 -15.24 2.78
CA PHE A 94 -9.04 -14.17 3.12
C PHE A 94 -9.76 -12.89 3.54
N ILE A 95 -10.83 -12.50 2.85
CA ILE A 95 -11.68 -11.37 3.24
C ILE A 95 -12.25 -11.61 4.64
N SER A 96 -12.79 -12.79 4.90
CA SER A 96 -13.33 -13.18 6.21
C SER A 96 -12.26 -13.11 7.30
N TYR A 97 -11.04 -13.56 7.01
CA TYR A 97 -9.88 -13.43 7.90
C TYR A 97 -9.57 -11.97 8.20
N LEU A 98 -9.56 -11.08 7.20
CA LEU A 98 -9.29 -9.65 7.39
C LEU A 98 -10.35 -8.96 8.25
N HIS A 99 -11.61 -9.41 8.22
CA HIS A 99 -12.69 -8.87 9.06
C HIS A 99 -12.43 -9.09 10.55
N THR A 100 -11.77 -10.19 10.92
CA THR A 100 -11.52 -10.58 12.31
C THR A 100 -10.10 -10.23 12.78
N THR A 101 -9.19 -9.94 11.85
CA THR A 101 -7.78 -9.68 12.16
C THR A 101 -7.60 -8.32 12.82
N ILE A 102 -6.90 -8.30 13.95
CA ILE A 102 -6.57 -7.09 14.70
C ILE A 102 -5.27 -6.50 14.15
N SER A 103 -5.32 -5.23 13.78
CA SER A 103 -4.14 -4.46 13.38
C SER A 103 -3.19 -4.27 14.57
N GLU A 104 -1.93 -4.63 14.41
CA GLU A 104 -0.90 -4.45 15.45
C GLU A 104 -0.71 -2.97 15.83
N ARG A 105 -0.88 -2.08 14.86
CA ARG A 105 -0.73 -0.64 15.04
C ARG A 105 -1.89 0.00 15.81
N THR A 106 -3.12 -0.32 15.45
CA THR A 106 -4.30 0.34 16.01
C THR A 106 -4.95 -0.43 17.15
N LYS A 107 -4.55 -1.71 17.36
CA LYS A 107 -5.14 -2.65 18.31
C LYS A 107 -6.66 -2.83 18.11
N LYS A 108 -7.14 -2.56 16.89
CA LYS A 108 -8.55 -2.70 16.48
C LYS A 108 -8.61 -3.52 15.19
N PRO A 109 -9.76 -4.14 14.87
CA PRO A 109 -9.95 -4.79 13.58
C PRO A 109 -9.65 -3.84 12.42
N PHE A 110 -9.16 -4.39 11.30
CA PHE A 110 -8.95 -3.57 10.11
C PHE A 110 -10.26 -2.96 9.65
N GLY A 111 -10.29 -1.63 9.54
CA GLY A 111 -11.41 -0.95 8.89
C GLY A 111 -11.47 -1.29 7.39
N THR A 112 -12.64 -1.09 6.77
CA THR A 112 -12.88 -1.43 5.36
C THR A 112 -11.84 -0.85 4.39
N GLY A 113 -11.35 0.36 4.67
CA GLY A 113 -10.29 0.99 3.88
C GLY A 113 -8.99 0.19 3.92
N GLY A 114 -8.58 -0.25 5.12
CA GLY A 114 -7.38 -1.07 5.30
C GLY A 114 -7.50 -2.44 4.64
N GLN A 115 -8.65 -3.11 4.83
CA GLN A 115 -8.94 -4.40 4.19
C GLN A 115 -8.86 -4.30 2.66
N ARG A 116 -9.43 -3.23 2.08
CA ARG A 116 -9.39 -2.98 0.65
C ARG A 116 -7.97 -2.78 0.12
N VAL A 117 -7.13 -2.04 0.85
CA VAL A 117 -5.72 -1.84 0.47
C VAL A 117 -4.97 -3.17 0.49
N ILE A 118 -5.17 -3.99 1.53
CA ILE A 118 -4.53 -5.31 1.65
C ILE A 118 -4.96 -6.22 0.49
N LEU A 119 -6.26 -6.31 0.22
CA LEU A 119 -6.79 -7.15 -0.86
C LEU A 119 -6.30 -6.67 -2.24
N ASN A 120 -6.29 -5.36 -2.48
CA ASN A 120 -5.80 -4.78 -3.72
C ASN A 120 -4.30 -5.05 -3.94
N THR A 121 -3.52 -5.15 -2.87
CA THR A 121 -2.10 -5.56 -2.98
C THR A 121 -1.98 -6.98 -3.50
N LEU A 122 -2.72 -7.94 -2.90
CA LEU A 122 -2.74 -9.32 -3.39
C LEU A 122 -3.18 -9.39 -4.86
N LYS A 123 -4.26 -8.67 -5.19
CA LYS A 123 -4.77 -8.58 -6.57
C LYS A 123 -3.74 -8.02 -7.55
N SER A 124 -3.01 -6.99 -7.15
CA SER A 124 -1.94 -6.39 -7.98
C SER A 124 -0.81 -7.38 -8.23
N ILE A 125 -0.39 -8.14 -7.22
CA ILE A 125 0.66 -9.15 -7.36
C ILE A 125 0.19 -10.28 -8.30
N ILE A 126 -1.00 -10.82 -8.09
CA ILE A 126 -1.53 -11.89 -8.93
C ILE A 126 -1.69 -11.46 -10.38
N ARG A 127 -2.26 -10.27 -10.64
CA ARG A 127 -2.41 -9.75 -11.99
C ARG A 127 -1.07 -9.48 -12.68
N TRP A 128 -0.10 -8.96 -11.94
CA TRP A 128 1.25 -8.81 -12.47
C TRP A 128 1.84 -10.19 -12.83
N CYS A 129 1.66 -11.19 -11.97
CA CYS A 129 2.12 -12.55 -12.25
C CYS A 129 1.42 -13.19 -13.45
N GLN A 130 0.12 -12.96 -13.65
CA GLN A 130 -0.59 -13.45 -14.83
C GLN A 130 0.04 -12.96 -16.14
N LEU A 131 0.66 -11.78 -16.13
CA LEU A 131 1.36 -11.21 -17.29
C LEU A 131 2.81 -11.68 -17.40
N HIS A 132 3.51 -11.84 -16.29
CA HIS A 132 4.97 -12.05 -16.29
C HIS A 132 5.41 -13.44 -15.84
N ARG A 133 4.58 -14.14 -15.07
CA ARG A 133 4.82 -15.47 -14.52
C ARG A 133 3.52 -16.32 -14.51
N PRO A 134 2.89 -16.54 -15.67
CA PRO A 134 1.54 -17.15 -15.75
C PRO A 134 1.47 -18.58 -15.20
N ASN A 135 2.60 -19.27 -15.09
CA ASN A 135 2.66 -20.63 -14.55
C ASN A 135 2.60 -20.69 -13.02
N ASP A 136 2.80 -19.56 -12.33
CA ASP A 136 2.93 -19.50 -10.87
C ASP A 136 1.65 -19.00 -10.18
N VAL A 137 0.64 -18.63 -10.97
CA VAL A 137 -0.64 -18.09 -10.49
C VAL A 137 -1.82 -18.67 -11.25
N PRO A 138 -3.07 -18.54 -10.74
CA PRO A 138 -4.25 -18.94 -11.48
C PRO A 138 -4.36 -18.24 -12.82
N VAL A 139 -4.67 -19.00 -13.87
CA VAL A 139 -4.90 -18.48 -15.23
C VAL A 139 -6.19 -17.66 -15.29
N THR A 140 -7.19 -18.07 -14.51
CA THR A 140 -8.49 -17.40 -14.44
C THR A 140 -8.49 -16.27 -13.42
N GLU A 141 -9.34 -15.26 -13.65
CA GLU A 141 -9.57 -14.20 -12.66
C GLU A 141 -10.27 -14.79 -11.41
N ILE A 142 -9.63 -14.66 -10.26
CA ILE A 142 -10.16 -15.14 -8.98
C ILE A 142 -10.80 -14.01 -8.15
N PHE A 143 -10.71 -12.77 -8.61
CA PHE A 143 -11.34 -11.62 -7.97
C PHE A 143 -12.57 -11.21 -8.77
N THR A 144 -13.73 -11.21 -8.13
CA THR A 144 -14.99 -10.88 -8.78
C THR A 144 -15.14 -9.39 -9.09
N GLY A 145 -14.34 -8.54 -8.44
CA GLY A 145 -14.44 -7.09 -8.49
C GLY A 145 -15.51 -6.50 -7.56
N ASN A 146 -16.28 -7.37 -6.92
CA ASN A 146 -17.43 -7.01 -6.08
C ASN A 146 -17.17 -7.18 -4.58
N GLU A 147 -15.95 -7.49 -4.17
CA GLU A 147 -15.57 -7.90 -2.82
C GLU A 147 -15.96 -6.87 -1.73
N TYR A 148 -16.15 -5.62 -2.12
CA TYR A 148 -16.53 -4.53 -1.21
C TYR A 148 -17.73 -3.71 -1.72
N ILE A 149 -18.57 -4.27 -2.59
CA ILE A 149 -19.83 -3.63 -3.00
C ILE A 149 -20.77 -3.54 -1.78
N GLY A 150 -21.41 -2.39 -1.64
CA GLY A 150 -22.34 -2.12 -0.54
C GLY A 150 -21.69 -1.53 0.71
N VAL A 151 -20.36 -1.44 0.76
CA VAL A 151 -19.70 -0.68 1.83
C VAL A 151 -19.76 0.80 1.49
N ASN A 152 -20.82 1.45 1.91
CA ASN A 152 -20.94 2.90 1.81
C ASN A 152 -19.83 3.57 2.63
N ARG A 153 -18.85 4.16 1.95
CA ARG A 153 -18.01 5.16 2.58
C ARG A 153 -18.92 6.34 2.95
N LYS A 154 -19.22 6.49 4.23
CA LYS A 154 -19.63 7.80 4.71
C LYS A 154 -18.47 8.74 4.42
N LEU A 155 -18.65 9.61 3.45
CA LEU A 155 -17.71 10.70 3.19
C LEU A 155 -17.75 11.56 4.47
N LYS A 156 -16.78 11.39 5.34
CA LYS A 156 -16.56 12.32 6.44
C LYS A 156 -15.76 13.47 5.88
N ILE A 157 -16.45 14.53 5.51
CA ILE A 157 -15.81 15.79 5.14
C ILE A 157 -15.61 16.52 6.45
N ASP A 158 -14.37 16.60 6.90
CA ASP A 158 -14.00 17.43 8.04
C ASP A 158 -13.85 18.87 7.53
N PHE A 159 -14.87 19.69 7.73
CA PHE A 159 -14.80 21.12 7.46
C PHE A 159 -14.05 21.81 8.60
N ILE A 160 -13.24 22.78 8.25
CA ILE A 160 -12.79 23.78 9.23
C ILE A 160 -14.00 24.69 9.47
N PRO A 161 -14.51 24.79 10.72
CA PRO A 161 -15.62 25.67 11.01
C PRO A 161 -15.34 27.13 10.62
N ASP A 162 -16.37 27.85 10.19
CA ASP A 162 -16.21 29.23 9.67
C ASP A 162 -15.65 30.19 10.72
N ASP A 163 -15.95 29.98 11.98
CA ASP A 163 -15.41 30.73 13.11
C ASP A 163 -13.90 30.50 13.28
N VAL A 164 -13.42 29.27 13.03
CA VAL A 164 -11.98 28.94 13.05
C VAL A 164 -11.29 29.55 11.84
N VAL A 165 -11.92 29.54 10.66
CA VAL A 165 -11.39 30.23 9.46
C VAL A 165 -11.28 31.73 9.72
N ALA A 166 -12.27 32.34 10.36
CA ALA A 166 -12.23 33.75 10.72
C ALA A 166 -11.09 34.06 11.71
N GLN A 167 -10.85 33.22 12.71
CA GLN A 167 -9.73 33.35 13.65
C GLN A 167 -8.37 33.26 12.95
N ILE A 168 -8.21 32.30 12.02
CA ILE A 168 -6.99 32.15 11.20
C ILE A 168 -6.75 33.42 10.39
N ASN A 169 -7.78 33.95 9.72
CA ASN A 169 -7.67 35.14 8.89
C ASN A 169 -7.32 36.38 9.74
N GLU A 170 -7.81 36.49 10.94
CA GLU A 170 -7.45 37.58 11.85
C GLU A 170 -5.99 37.45 12.31
N ALA A 171 -5.54 36.26 12.69
CA ALA A 171 -4.16 36.01 13.07
C ALA A 171 -3.18 36.28 11.92
N LEU A 172 -3.56 35.99 10.67
CA LEU A 172 -2.74 36.27 9.49
C LEU A 172 -2.51 37.76 9.23
N LYS A 173 -3.35 38.65 9.76
CA LYS A 173 -3.12 40.11 9.59
C LYS A 173 -1.86 40.57 10.31
N THR A 174 -1.58 40.00 11.47
CA THR A 174 -0.46 40.32 12.33
C THR A 174 0.75 39.37 12.17
N GLU A 175 0.63 38.35 11.34
CA GLU A 175 1.72 37.41 11.08
C GLU A 175 2.87 38.06 10.32
N GLU A 176 4.07 38.05 10.91
CA GLU A 176 5.28 38.67 10.38
C GLU A 176 6.06 37.77 9.42
N ASN A 177 5.91 36.44 9.55
CA ASN A 177 6.58 35.49 8.66
C ASN A 177 5.87 35.44 7.30
N PRO A 178 6.47 35.96 6.21
CA PRO A 178 5.81 36.04 4.92
C PRO A 178 5.54 34.67 4.30
N TYR A 179 6.38 33.67 4.57
CA TYR A 179 6.20 32.32 4.05
C TYR A 179 4.97 31.64 4.70
N LEU A 180 4.80 31.81 6.01
CA LEU A 180 3.64 31.29 6.72
C LEU A 180 2.37 32.00 6.27
N LYS A 181 2.39 33.34 6.27
CA LYS A 181 1.25 34.18 5.90
C LYS A 181 0.74 33.87 4.49
N TYR A 182 1.59 34.02 3.49
CA TYR A 182 1.19 33.83 2.10
C TYR A 182 0.99 32.35 1.76
N GLY A 183 1.71 31.43 2.39
CA GLY A 183 1.50 30.01 2.25
C GLY A 183 0.07 29.60 2.65
N ILE A 184 -0.42 30.05 3.80
CA ILE A 184 -1.80 29.77 4.25
C ILE A 184 -2.82 30.42 3.34
N ILE A 185 -2.60 31.68 2.90
CA ILE A 185 -3.51 32.39 1.98
C ILE A 185 -3.63 31.62 0.64
N ILE A 186 -2.52 31.15 0.10
CA ILE A 186 -2.50 30.37 -1.14
C ILE A 186 -3.27 29.06 -0.95
N LEU A 187 -3.01 28.33 0.14
CA LEU A 187 -3.72 27.07 0.43
C LEU A 187 -5.23 27.28 0.56
N GLN A 188 -5.66 28.36 1.24
CA GLN A 188 -7.09 28.69 1.36
C GLN A 188 -7.72 29.05 0.00
N SER A 189 -6.99 29.77 -0.85
CA SER A 189 -7.52 30.27 -2.14
C SER A 189 -7.55 29.19 -3.21
N THR A 190 -6.61 28.24 -3.19
CA THR A 190 -6.43 27.24 -4.24
C THR A 190 -6.97 25.86 -3.86
N GLY A 191 -7.16 25.60 -2.57
CA GLY A 191 -7.49 24.25 -2.06
C GLY A 191 -6.35 23.23 -2.22
N MET A 192 -5.15 23.69 -2.53
CA MET A 192 -3.96 22.82 -2.64
C MET A 192 -3.59 22.21 -1.27
N ARG A 193 -2.95 21.06 -1.29
CA ARG A 193 -2.39 20.44 -0.07
C ARG A 193 -0.97 20.94 0.14
N ILE A 194 -0.53 20.92 1.40
CA ILE A 194 0.90 21.14 1.71
C ILE A 194 1.69 19.99 1.05
N GLY A 195 2.55 20.33 0.11
CA GLY A 195 3.38 19.37 -0.64
C GLY A 195 2.98 19.18 -2.11
N ASP A 196 1.92 19.88 -2.56
CA ASP A 196 1.62 20.05 -3.99
C ASP A 196 2.44 21.26 -4.50
#